data_b7d6a583c94982fe2b6d66590c05695f
#
_entry.id   b7d6a583c94982fe2b6d66590c05695f
#
_cell.length_a   1.000
_cell.length_b   1.000
_cell.length_c   1.000
_cell.angle_alpha   90.00
_cell.angle_beta   90.00
_cell.angle_gamma   90.00
#
_symmetry.space_group_name_H-M   'P 1'
#
loop_
_entity.id
_entity.type
_entity.pdbx_description
1 polymer ?
#
loop_
_entity_poly.entity_id
_entity_poly.type
_entity_poly.pdbx_seq_one_letter_code
_entity_poly.pdbx_strand_id
1 'polypeptide(L)'
;MLAPLCTRCGAPTVWPVERCIECAGRRLAFASARAAVHYAGPAKAVVRAWKERGVRPLAALAADLVVAHVPRPAADVITYIPPDGDRSRRRGHQPAAGLARELALRWDLPAARLLTRVRRVGRQTGLPLEERRRNIRGAFGAVGRVHGTVVLVDDVYTTGATVTAASSALSAAGARAVHVVTFARTIR
;
A
#
# COMPACT_ATOMS: atom_id res chain seq x y z
N MET A 1 13.93 16.51 14.78
CA MET A 1 13.03 15.41 15.24
C MET A 1 12.01 15.14 14.15
N LEU A 2 11.84 13.89 13.72
CA LEU A 2 10.74 13.52 12.83
C LEU A 2 9.42 13.68 13.59
N ALA A 3 8.40 14.24 12.93
CA ALA A 3 7.09 14.39 13.53
C ALA A 3 6.53 13.02 13.95
N PRO A 4 5.83 12.91 15.10
CA PRO A 4 5.15 11.70 15.49
C PRO A 4 4.16 11.27 14.41
N LEU A 5 3.94 9.96 14.28
CA LEU A 5 3.00 9.39 13.31
C LEU A 5 1.83 8.73 14.04
N CYS A 6 0.63 8.88 13.47
CA CYS A 6 -0.51 8.07 13.87
C CYS A 6 -0.14 6.58 13.78
N THR A 7 -0.30 5.82 14.89
CA THR A 7 0.11 4.42 14.91
C THR A 7 -0.70 3.58 13.93
N ARG A 8 -1.96 3.94 13.68
CA ARG A 8 -2.85 3.22 12.76
C ARG A 8 -2.58 3.52 11.29
N CYS A 9 -2.64 4.78 10.86
CA CYS A 9 -2.60 5.12 9.44
C CYS A 9 -1.29 5.76 8.98
N GLY A 10 -0.37 6.09 9.90
CA GLY A 10 0.92 6.71 9.58
C GLY A 10 0.83 8.17 9.12
N ALA A 11 -0.27 8.88 9.38
CA ALA A 11 -0.33 10.32 9.15
C ALA A 11 0.57 11.06 10.15
N PRO A 12 1.28 12.13 9.75
CA PRO A 12 1.97 12.99 10.68
C PRO A 12 0.99 13.60 11.69
N THR A 13 1.43 13.72 12.93
CA THR A 13 0.63 14.26 14.05
C THR A 13 1.51 15.15 14.91
N VAL A 14 0.90 15.99 15.73
CA VAL A 14 1.65 16.88 16.65
C VAL A 14 2.21 16.08 17.85
N TRP A 15 1.47 15.06 18.29
CA TRP A 15 1.87 14.12 19.34
C TRP A 15 1.49 12.69 18.95
N PRO A 16 2.06 11.66 19.60
CA PRO A 16 1.70 10.27 19.33
C PRO A 16 0.21 10.01 19.57
N VAL A 17 -0.49 9.45 18.59
CA VAL A 17 -1.90 9.08 18.70
C VAL A 17 -2.14 7.71 18.08
N GLU A 18 -3.07 6.96 18.66
CA GLU A 18 -3.49 5.68 18.08
C GLU A 18 -4.29 5.91 16.80
N ARG A 19 -5.21 6.87 16.81
CA ARG A 19 -6.04 7.26 15.67
C ARG A 19 -6.09 8.78 15.53
N CYS A 20 -5.63 9.28 14.42
CA CYS A 20 -5.69 10.70 14.08
C CYS A 20 -7.02 11.05 13.40
N ILE A 21 -7.25 12.35 13.19
CA ILE A 21 -8.45 12.88 12.53
C ILE A 21 -8.67 12.27 11.13
N GLU A 22 -7.61 11.91 10.38
CA GLU A 22 -7.75 11.29 9.07
C GLU A 22 -8.34 9.87 9.13
N CYS A 23 -8.17 9.16 10.24
CA CYS A 23 -8.59 7.76 10.37
C CYS A 23 -9.60 7.50 11.49
N ALA A 24 -9.90 8.48 12.34
CA ALA A 24 -10.98 8.40 13.33
C ALA A 24 -12.32 8.10 12.64
N GLY A 25 -13.15 7.28 13.27
CA GLY A 25 -14.46 6.87 12.71
C GLY A 25 -14.40 5.94 11.48
N ARG A 26 -13.20 5.64 10.95
CA ARG A 26 -13.03 4.77 9.77
C ARG A 26 -12.77 3.32 10.16
N ARG A 27 -13.44 2.39 9.50
CA ARG A 27 -13.09 0.96 9.58
C ARG A 27 -11.91 0.67 8.65
N LEU A 28 -10.70 0.62 9.21
CA LEU A 28 -9.48 0.26 8.50
C LEU A 28 -9.20 -1.23 8.77
N ALA A 29 -9.13 -2.02 7.71
CA ALA A 29 -8.93 -3.47 7.81
C ALA A 29 -7.45 -3.89 7.95
N PHE A 30 -6.54 -2.94 8.14
CA PHE A 30 -5.12 -3.18 8.38
C PHE A 30 -4.73 -2.77 9.82
N ALA A 31 -3.70 -3.40 10.38
CA ALA A 31 -3.18 -3.09 11.69
C ALA A 31 -2.42 -1.76 11.72
N SER A 32 -1.57 -1.53 10.73
CA SER A 32 -0.85 -0.26 10.58
C SER A 32 -0.59 0.06 9.11
N ALA A 33 -0.33 1.34 8.82
CA ALA A 33 0.17 1.78 7.52
C ALA A 33 1.37 2.72 7.71
N ARG A 34 2.41 2.54 6.92
CA ARG A 34 3.62 3.36 6.91
C ARG A 34 4.02 3.70 5.48
N ALA A 35 4.62 4.87 5.31
CA ALA A 35 5.18 5.32 4.04
C ALA A 35 6.55 5.93 4.27
N ALA A 36 7.46 5.76 3.31
CA ALA A 36 8.80 6.30 3.42
C ALA A 36 8.84 7.82 3.26
N VAL A 37 8.05 8.36 2.33
CA VAL A 37 8.11 9.78 1.97
C VAL A 37 6.72 10.41 1.81
N HIS A 38 6.67 11.73 1.86
CA HIS A 38 5.48 12.48 1.47
C HIS A 38 5.32 12.47 -0.06
N TYR A 39 4.09 12.29 -0.54
CA TYR A 39 3.76 12.37 -1.96
C TYR A 39 3.72 13.83 -2.44
N ALA A 40 4.88 14.49 -2.45
CA ALA A 40 5.07 15.88 -2.86
C ALA A 40 6.39 16.03 -3.62
N GLY A 41 6.59 17.14 -4.29
CA GLY A 41 7.86 17.50 -4.94
C GLY A 41 8.51 16.34 -5.70
N PRO A 42 9.79 16.00 -5.38
CA PRO A 42 10.52 14.93 -6.06
C PRO A 42 9.85 13.56 -6.02
N ALA A 43 9.16 13.22 -4.92
CA ALA A 43 8.47 11.93 -4.81
C ALA A 43 7.35 11.76 -5.86
N LYS A 44 6.66 12.83 -6.22
CA LYS A 44 5.69 12.81 -7.33
C LYS A 44 6.36 12.50 -8.66
N ALA A 45 7.52 13.11 -8.92
CA ALA A 45 8.29 12.87 -10.15
C ALA A 45 8.78 11.42 -10.24
N VAL A 46 9.30 10.87 -9.14
CA VAL A 46 9.71 9.46 -9.03
C VAL A 46 8.54 8.53 -9.32
N VAL A 47 7.40 8.69 -8.63
CA VAL A 47 6.22 7.85 -8.83
C VAL A 47 5.69 7.96 -10.27
N ARG A 48 5.71 9.15 -10.87
CA ARG A 48 5.29 9.34 -12.26
C ARG A 48 6.23 8.64 -13.23
N ALA A 49 7.54 8.79 -13.08
CA ALA A 49 8.53 8.10 -13.90
C ALA A 49 8.39 6.57 -13.77
N TRP A 50 8.17 6.09 -12.57
CA TRP A 50 7.97 4.67 -12.28
C TRP A 50 6.67 4.14 -12.89
N LYS A 51 5.54 4.83 -12.68
CA LYS A 51 4.22 4.40 -13.19
C LYS A 51 4.05 4.56 -14.69
N GLU A 52 4.47 5.70 -15.23
CA GLU A 52 4.12 6.08 -16.60
C GLU A 52 5.22 5.76 -17.60
N ARG A 53 6.48 5.93 -17.21
CA ARG A 53 7.65 5.69 -18.07
C ARG A 53 8.30 4.31 -17.89
N GLY A 54 7.83 3.53 -16.93
CA GLY A 54 8.30 2.16 -16.73
C GLY A 54 9.74 2.04 -16.22
N VAL A 55 10.27 3.06 -15.55
CA VAL A 55 11.65 3.06 -15.03
C VAL A 55 11.77 2.07 -13.87
N ARG A 56 12.02 0.79 -14.21
CA ARG A 56 12.04 -0.34 -13.27
C ARG A 56 13.07 -0.18 -12.13
N PRO A 57 14.30 0.36 -12.35
CA PRO A 57 15.27 0.56 -11.27
C PRO A 57 14.77 1.43 -10.11
N LEU A 58 13.73 2.25 -10.31
CA LEU A 58 13.12 3.01 -9.23
C LEU A 58 12.49 2.14 -8.14
N ALA A 59 12.24 0.86 -8.39
CA ALA A 59 11.77 -0.07 -7.36
C ALA A 59 12.83 -0.27 -6.26
N ALA A 60 14.11 -0.43 -6.65
CA ALA A 60 15.21 -0.57 -5.71
C ALA A 60 15.41 0.72 -4.90
N LEU A 61 15.46 1.89 -5.56
CA LEU A 61 15.54 3.19 -4.88
C LEU A 61 14.38 3.38 -3.88
N ALA A 62 13.16 3.05 -4.29
CA ALA A 62 11.99 3.16 -3.43
C ALA A 62 12.10 2.23 -2.22
N ALA A 63 12.62 1.00 -2.41
CA ALA A 63 12.83 0.05 -1.34
C ALA A 63 13.91 0.51 -0.36
N ASP A 64 15.02 1.09 -0.84
CA ASP A 64 16.07 1.66 0.01
C ASP A 64 15.50 2.77 0.92
N LEU A 65 14.69 3.66 0.36
CA LEU A 65 14.01 4.70 1.14
C LEU A 65 12.98 4.13 2.13
N VAL A 66 12.26 3.08 1.75
CA VAL A 66 11.35 2.40 2.68
C VAL A 66 12.13 1.78 3.84
N VAL A 67 13.20 1.05 3.58
CA VAL A 67 14.01 0.42 4.63
C VAL A 67 14.64 1.45 5.56
N ALA A 68 15.05 2.60 5.03
CA ALA A 68 15.64 3.69 5.81
C ALA A 68 14.62 4.40 6.74
N HIS A 69 13.35 4.45 6.36
CA HIS A 69 12.35 5.29 7.07
C HIS A 69 11.18 4.50 7.68
N VAL A 70 11.00 3.24 7.31
CA VAL A 70 9.91 2.40 7.80
C VAL A 70 10.48 1.21 8.55
N PRO A 71 10.21 1.09 9.86
CA PRO A 71 10.61 -0.10 10.60
C PRO A 71 10.04 -1.37 9.95
N ARG A 72 10.87 -2.41 9.84
CA ARG A 72 10.43 -3.72 9.35
C ARG A 72 9.28 -4.23 10.20
N PRO A 73 8.09 -4.50 9.64
CA PRO A 73 7.00 -5.13 10.38
C PRO A 73 7.35 -6.57 10.76
N ALA A 74 6.91 -7.02 11.93
CA ALA A 74 6.93 -8.43 12.28
C ALA A 74 5.87 -9.17 11.44
N ALA A 75 6.30 -9.83 10.38
CA ALA A 75 5.43 -10.46 9.40
C ALA A 75 6.04 -11.74 8.83
N ASP A 76 5.17 -12.58 8.29
CA ASP A 76 5.51 -13.90 7.77
C ASP A 76 5.66 -13.89 6.24
N VAL A 77 5.02 -12.93 5.55
CA VAL A 77 5.01 -12.86 4.08
C VAL A 77 4.75 -11.44 3.57
N ILE A 78 5.32 -11.13 2.42
CA ILE A 78 5.04 -9.89 1.66
C ILE A 78 4.13 -10.19 0.49
N THR A 79 3.11 -9.35 0.30
CA THR A 79 2.26 -9.31 -0.90
C THR A 79 2.10 -7.88 -1.40
N TYR A 80 1.45 -7.71 -2.53
CA TYR A 80 1.29 -6.40 -3.17
C TYR A 80 -0.11 -6.21 -3.72
N ILE A 81 -0.52 -4.95 -3.88
CA ILE A 81 -1.77 -4.60 -4.56
C ILE A 81 -1.69 -5.02 -6.04
N PRO A 82 -2.57 -5.94 -6.49
CA PRO A 82 -2.60 -6.32 -7.90
C PRO A 82 -3.02 -5.13 -8.77
N PRO A 83 -2.39 -4.96 -9.94
CA PRO A 83 -2.65 -3.84 -10.83
C PRO A 83 -4.06 -3.90 -11.42
N ASP A 84 -4.53 -2.77 -11.90
CA ASP A 84 -5.69 -2.71 -12.77
C ASP A 84 -5.34 -3.34 -14.14
N GLY A 85 -6.07 -4.38 -14.55
CA GLY A 85 -5.69 -5.26 -15.65
C GLY A 85 -5.35 -4.54 -16.97
N ASP A 86 -6.12 -3.51 -17.35
CA ASP A 86 -5.88 -2.75 -18.57
C ASP A 86 -4.64 -1.85 -18.46
N ARG A 87 -4.40 -1.28 -17.29
CA ARG A 87 -3.21 -0.44 -17.03
C ARG A 87 -1.93 -1.24 -16.98
N SER A 88 -1.98 -2.45 -16.43
CA SER A 88 -0.82 -3.35 -16.35
C SER A 88 -0.38 -3.82 -17.73
N ARG A 89 -1.35 -4.21 -18.56
CA ARG A 89 -1.05 -4.65 -19.95
C ARG A 89 -0.42 -3.55 -20.79
N ARG A 90 -0.91 -2.30 -20.65
CA ARG A 90 -0.35 -1.14 -21.36
C ARG A 90 1.04 -0.73 -20.88
N ARG A 91 1.35 -0.96 -19.59
CA ARG A 91 2.62 -0.50 -18.97
C ARG A 91 3.73 -1.55 -18.99
N GLY A 92 3.41 -2.83 -19.14
CA GLY A 92 4.39 -3.92 -19.12
C GLY A 92 5.15 -4.10 -17.80
N HIS A 93 4.75 -3.39 -16.72
CA HIS A 93 5.36 -3.49 -15.39
C HIS A 93 4.37 -3.15 -14.29
N GLN A 94 4.70 -3.56 -13.05
CA GLN A 94 3.85 -3.41 -11.86
C GLN A 94 4.66 -2.79 -10.71
N PRO A 95 4.56 -1.48 -10.45
CA PRO A 95 5.34 -0.79 -9.42
C PRO A 95 5.25 -1.45 -8.05
N ALA A 96 4.04 -1.73 -7.54
CA ALA A 96 3.85 -2.37 -6.24
C ALA A 96 4.50 -3.77 -6.16
N ALA A 97 4.43 -4.57 -7.24
CA ALA A 97 5.10 -5.88 -7.29
C ALA A 97 6.63 -5.75 -7.33
N GLY A 98 7.15 -4.74 -8.03
CA GLY A 98 8.58 -4.42 -8.03
C GLY A 98 9.06 -4.06 -6.63
N LEU A 99 8.37 -3.13 -5.97
CA LEU A 99 8.67 -2.72 -4.61
C LEU A 99 8.59 -3.89 -3.62
N ALA A 100 7.55 -4.73 -3.73
CA ALA A 100 7.39 -5.88 -2.85
C ALA A 100 8.55 -6.88 -2.97
N ARG A 101 9.04 -7.14 -4.20
CA ARG A 101 10.21 -8.01 -4.42
C ARG A 101 11.48 -7.43 -3.81
N GLU A 102 11.72 -6.15 -4.02
CA GLU A 102 12.88 -5.45 -3.46
C GLU A 102 12.87 -5.41 -1.93
N LEU A 103 11.69 -5.22 -1.32
CA LEU A 103 11.52 -5.28 0.13
C LEU A 103 11.65 -6.70 0.68
N ALA A 104 11.17 -7.71 -0.04
CA ALA A 104 11.31 -9.11 0.32
C ALA A 104 12.78 -9.51 0.48
N LEU A 105 13.64 -9.08 -0.47
CA LEU A 105 15.09 -9.31 -0.40
C LEU A 105 15.73 -8.60 0.79
N ARG A 106 15.38 -7.31 1.04
CA ARG A 106 16.00 -6.50 2.10
C ARG A 106 15.55 -6.89 3.50
N TRP A 107 14.33 -7.38 3.64
CA TRP A 107 13.74 -7.77 4.91
C TRP A 107 13.82 -9.28 5.19
N ASP A 108 14.38 -10.04 4.25
CA ASP A 108 14.43 -11.51 4.33
C ASP A 108 13.05 -12.09 4.66
N LEU A 109 12.09 -11.80 3.78
CA LEU A 109 10.72 -12.30 3.87
C LEU A 109 10.29 -12.91 2.54
N PRO A 110 9.53 -14.02 2.54
CA PRO A 110 8.99 -14.58 1.32
C PRO A 110 7.99 -13.62 0.67
N ALA A 111 8.07 -13.48 -0.66
CA ALA A 111 7.09 -12.72 -1.44
C ALA A 111 6.12 -13.67 -2.14
N ALA A 112 4.82 -13.42 -1.99
CA ALA A 112 3.78 -14.22 -2.61
C ALA A 112 2.66 -13.36 -3.21
N ARG A 113 2.06 -13.82 -4.29
CA ARG A 113 0.85 -13.20 -4.84
C ARG A 113 -0.37 -13.75 -4.09
N LEU A 114 -0.79 -13.06 -3.04
CA LEU A 114 -1.94 -13.44 -2.20
C LEU A 114 -3.25 -12.77 -2.62
N LEU A 115 -3.21 -11.84 -3.56
CA LEU A 115 -4.38 -11.07 -3.99
C LEU A 115 -4.57 -11.15 -5.51
N THR A 116 -5.82 -11.16 -5.90
CA THR A 116 -6.27 -10.94 -7.28
C THR A 116 -7.31 -9.83 -7.31
N ARG A 117 -7.45 -9.17 -8.45
CA ARG A 117 -8.53 -8.21 -8.68
C ARG A 117 -9.70 -8.95 -9.32
N VAL A 118 -10.82 -9.01 -8.61
CA VAL A 118 -12.02 -9.75 -9.06
C VAL A 118 -13.02 -8.87 -9.81
N ARG A 119 -12.93 -7.53 -9.63
CA ARG A 119 -13.80 -6.57 -10.32
C ARG A 119 -13.00 -5.41 -10.89
N ARG A 120 -13.34 -4.97 -12.11
CA ARG A 120 -12.83 -3.72 -12.67
C ARG A 120 -13.41 -2.54 -11.88
N VAL A 121 -12.56 -1.68 -11.40
CA VAL A 121 -12.94 -0.43 -10.74
C VAL A 121 -12.77 0.68 -11.75
N GLY A 122 -13.84 1.42 -12.04
CA GLY A 122 -13.82 2.57 -12.95
C GLY A 122 -12.77 3.62 -12.57
N ARG A 123 -12.49 4.57 -13.47
CA ARG A 123 -11.55 5.67 -13.20
C ARG A 123 -11.93 6.38 -11.90
N GLN A 124 -11.00 6.42 -10.94
CA GLN A 124 -11.19 7.09 -9.65
C GLN A 124 -10.74 8.56 -9.67
N THR A 125 -10.17 9.02 -10.79
CA THR A 125 -9.74 10.42 -10.96
C THR A 125 -10.96 11.31 -11.03
N GLY A 126 -11.06 12.30 -10.14
CA GLY A 126 -12.21 13.22 -10.08
C GLY A 126 -13.39 12.77 -9.20
N LEU A 127 -13.45 11.52 -8.74
CA LEU A 127 -14.54 11.05 -7.89
C LEU A 127 -14.39 11.55 -6.44
N PRO A 128 -15.51 11.92 -5.77
CA PRO A 128 -15.55 12.18 -4.34
C PRO A 128 -15.03 11.00 -3.51
N LEU A 129 -14.55 11.29 -2.31
CA LEU A 129 -13.90 10.30 -1.41
C LEU A 129 -14.80 9.10 -1.11
N GLU A 130 -16.08 9.33 -0.86
CA GLU A 130 -17.06 8.29 -0.54
C GLU A 130 -17.35 7.37 -1.74
N GLU A 131 -17.39 7.93 -2.94
CA GLU A 131 -17.56 7.15 -4.16
C GLU A 131 -16.35 6.29 -4.46
N ARG A 132 -15.14 6.80 -4.22
CA ARG A 132 -13.89 5.99 -4.30
C ARG A 132 -13.93 4.79 -3.35
N ARG A 133 -14.45 4.99 -2.14
CA ARG A 133 -14.60 3.92 -1.14
C ARG A 133 -15.65 2.88 -1.56
N ARG A 134 -16.78 3.31 -2.11
CA ARG A 134 -17.83 2.40 -2.61
C ARG A 134 -17.35 1.60 -3.81
N ASN A 135 -16.70 2.25 -4.75
CA ASN A 135 -16.24 1.60 -5.99
C ASN A 135 -15.20 0.51 -5.76
N ILE A 136 -14.41 0.59 -4.68
CA ILE A 136 -13.32 -0.35 -4.43
C ILE A 136 -13.73 -1.51 -3.51
N ARG A 137 -14.91 -1.47 -2.87
CA ARG A 137 -15.41 -2.58 -2.07
C ARG A 137 -15.61 -3.82 -2.94
N GLY A 138 -15.08 -4.96 -2.49
CA GLY A 138 -15.13 -6.21 -3.24
C GLY A 138 -14.30 -6.23 -4.53
N ALA A 139 -13.37 -5.26 -4.72
CA ALA A 139 -12.50 -5.24 -5.88
C ALA A 139 -11.38 -6.29 -5.82
N PHE A 140 -11.09 -6.82 -4.64
CA PHE A 140 -10.03 -7.79 -4.41
C PHE A 140 -10.57 -9.09 -3.85
N GLY A 141 -9.98 -10.20 -4.29
CA GLY A 141 -10.12 -11.54 -3.72
C GLY A 141 -8.75 -12.06 -3.30
N ALA A 142 -8.72 -12.93 -2.29
CA ALA A 142 -7.50 -13.63 -1.95
C ALA A 142 -7.29 -14.85 -2.86
N VAL A 143 -6.03 -15.21 -3.08
CA VAL A 143 -5.62 -16.43 -3.79
C VAL A 143 -5.40 -17.52 -2.73
N GLY A 144 -6.43 -18.31 -2.45
CA GLY A 144 -6.37 -19.35 -1.44
C GLY A 144 -6.46 -18.83 0.01
N ARG A 145 -6.16 -19.72 0.96
CA ARG A 145 -6.07 -19.35 2.39
C ARG A 145 -4.79 -18.58 2.68
N VAL A 146 -4.88 -17.62 3.57
CA VAL A 146 -3.76 -16.78 4.02
C VAL A 146 -3.52 -17.07 5.50
N HIS A 147 -2.28 -17.34 5.87
CA HIS A 147 -1.89 -17.58 7.24
C HIS A 147 -0.90 -16.53 7.73
N GLY A 148 -0.91 -16.27 9.04
CA GLY A 148 0.04 -15.38 9.68
C GLY A 148 -0.20 -13.89 9.41
N THR A 149 0.86 -13.12 9.58
CA THR A 149 0.90 -11.66 9.41
C THR A 149 1.45 -11.28 8.05
N VAL A 150 0.79 -10.38 7.36
CA VAL A 150 1.09 -10.01 5.97
C VAL A 150 1.58 -8.57 5.89
N VAL A 151 2.66 -8.32 5.15
CA VAL A 151 3.01 -6.99 4.65
C VAL A 151 2.32 -6.80 3.30
N LEU A 152 1.43 -5.81 3.21
CA LEU A 152 0.77 -5.41 1.98
C LEU A 152 1.44 -4.17 1.39
N VAL A 153 2.01 -4.31 0.20
CA VAL A 153 2.76 -3.24 -0.47
C VAL A 153 1.93 -2.55 -1.55
N ASP A 154 1.97 -1.22 -1.56
CA ASP A 154 1.47 -0.38 -2.66
C ASP A 154 2.48 0.75 -2.94
N ASP A 155 2.35 1.46 -4.04
CA ASP A 155 3.24 2.57 -4.37
C ASP A 155 2.89 3.87 -3.63
N VAL A 156 1.61 4.24 -3.56
CA VAL A 156 1.15 5.49 -2.94
C VAL A 156 -0.10 5.29 -2.08
N TYR A 157 0.00 5.64 -0.82
CA TYR A 157 -1.15 5.76 0.07
C TYR A 157 -1.83 7.12 -0.11
N THR A 158 -3.01 7.15 -0.68
CA THR A 158 -3.79 8.39 -0.84
C THR A 158 -4.92 8.49 0.19
N THR A 159 -6.01 7.79 -0.03
CA THR A 159 -7.16 7.74 0.88
C THR A 159 -7.16 6.52 1.79
N GLY A 160 -6.32 5.55 1.49
CA GLY A 160 -6.29 4.23 2.11
C GLY A 160 -7.44 3.31 1.67
N ALA A 161 -8.28 3.72 0.72
CA ALA A 161 -9.42 2.90 0.27
C ALA A 161 -8.95 1.58 -0.36
N THR A 162 -7.96 1.65 -1.26
CA THR A 162 -7.38 0.47 -1.95
C THR A 162 -6.80 -0.53 -0.95
N VAL A 163 -5.91 -0.05 -0.08
CA VAL A 163 -5.26 -0.93 0.90
C VAL A 163 -6.24 -1.46 1.95
N THR A 164 -7.28 -0.69 2.31
CA THR A 164 -8.35 -1.19 3.20
C THR A 164 -9.13 -2.32 2.55
N ALA A 165 -9.54 -2.18 1.29
CA ALA A 165 -10.29 -3.20 0.58
C ALA A 165 -9.45 -4.49 0.37
N ALA A 166 -8.19 -4.34 0.02
CA ALA A 166 -7.26 -5.45 -0.13
C ALA A 166 -6.97 -6.15 1.21
N SER A 167 -6.76 -5.38 2.29
CA SER A 167 -6.60 -5.92 3.64
C SER A 167 -7.83 -6.68 4.11
N SER A 168 -9.04 -6.18 3.79
CA SER A 168 -10.28 -6.90 4.10
C SER A 168 -10.33 -8.27 3.41
N ALA A 169 -9.90 -8.37 2.15
CA ALA A 169 -9.83 -9.64 1.44
C ALA A 169 -8.82 -10.61 2.07
N LEU A 170 -7.63 -10.11 2.47
CA LEU A 170 -6.62 -10.92 3.16
C LEU A 170 -7.13 -11.42 4.52
N SER A 171 -7.76 -10.55 5.32
CA SER A 171 -8.31 -10.93 6.63
C SER A 171 -9.44 -11.95 6.50
N ALA A 172 -10.34 -11.78 5.51
CA ALA A 172 -11.40 -12.74 5.22
C ALA A 172 -10.84 -14.11 4.78
N ALA A 173 -9.64 -14.16 4.22
CA ALA A 173 -8.94 -15.38 3.82
C ALA A 173 -8.12 -16.02 4.95
N GLY A 174 -8.03 -15.38 6.14
CA GLY A 174 -7.37 -15.93 7.32
C GLY A 174 -6.10 -15.20 7.78
N ALA A 175 -5.72 -14.08 7.16
CA ALA A 175 -4.60 -13.28 7.65
C ALA A 175 -4.85 -12.79 9.08
N ARG A 176 -3.89 -13.06 9.99
CA ARG A 176 -3.95 -12.64 11.39
C ARG A 176 -3.85 -11.12 11.55
N ALA A 177 -2.95 -10.50 10.80
CA ALA A 177 -2.79 -9.06 10.73
C ALA A 177 -2.28 -8.65 9.35
N VAL A 178 -2.56 -7.41 8.96
CA VAL A 178 -2.04 -6.82 7.71
C VAL A 178 -1.35 -5.49 8.05
N HIS A 179 -0.08 -5.37 7.70
CA HIS A 179 0.70 -4.14 7.78
C HIS A 179 0.89 -3.57 6.38
N VAL A 180 0.45 -2.35 6.16
CA VAL A 180 0.56 -1.67 4.87
C VAL A 180 1.87 -0.89 4.81
N VAL A 181 2.62 -1.08 3.74
CA VAL A 181 3.86 -0.35 3.46
C VAL A 181 3.77 0.25 2.06
N THR A 182 4.06 1.55 1.95
CA THR A 182 4.06 2.26 0.67
C THR A 182 5.32 3.11 0.51
N PHE A 183 5.71 3.39 -0.72
CA PHE A 183 6.78 4.34 -0.97
C PHE A 183 6.38 5.75 -0.52
N ALA A 184 5.20 6.22 -0.92
CA ALA A 184 4.77 7.58 -0.62
C ALA A 184 3.35 7.65 -0.04
N ARG A 185 3.03 8.74 0.68
CA ARG A 185 1.66 9.05 1.11
C ARG A 185 1.31 10.50 0.86
N THR A 186 0.04 10.78 0.57
CA THR A 186 -0.50 12.14 0.61
C THR A 186 -0.78 12.54 2.07
N ILE A 187 -0.44 13.78 2.43
CA ILE A 187 -0.83 14.44 3.68
C ILE A 187 -2.07 15.29 3.37
N ARG A 188 -2.99 15.36 4.30
CA ARG A 188 -4.22 16.15 4.20
C ARG A 188 -4.31 17.11 5.37
#